data_fa5d0fd964fd17374aa78ac6810699c4
#
_entry.id   fa5d0fd964fd17374aa78ac6810699c4
#
_cell.length_a   1.000
_cell.length_b   1.000
_cell.length_c   1.000
_cell.angle_alpha   90.00
_cell.angle_beta   90.00
_cell.angle_gamma   90.00
#
_symmetry.space_group_name_H-M   'P 1'
#
loop_
_entity.id
_entity.type
_entity.pdbx_description
1 polymer ?
#
loop_
_entity_poly.entity_id
_entity_poly.type
_entity_poly.pdbx_seq_one_letter_code
_entity_poly.pdbx_strand_id
1 'polypeptide(L)'
;MPEIYVAGTPVAGSPVAGTPVGAQTIAAQPGSNLLDVLLEHGHKVPWSCRSGQCQSCLVQARPDEVPSAAQAQLNAEQQSKGWLLACQCQLQQDMHISLHNPATDDLPARISDMRYLADDILLLRVTPERPLRFRAGQHMVLWLDATLARPYSIASLPGEGDLEFHLRLHPHGAFSNAIRERKTGDTLYMGAAAGHFHYDPGWQETPLLLLGSGTGLAPLQAIARDALQAGHEAPIVLWHWSRSQAQCYLADALSELADQHSQLSLHLRTHAELASDLTQLRLASRKTLALLCGQPAFVEQLRKPLFMAGLPGRQILDEAFISRP
;
A
#
# COMPACT_ATOMS: atom_id res chain seq x y z
N MET A 1 -21.34 18.71 22.23
CA MET A 1 -20.19 17.79 22.05
C MET A 1 -20.70 16.66 21.17
N PRO A 2 -20.03 16.35 20.09
CA PRO A 2 -20.40 15.21 19.26
C PRO A 2 -20.38 13.90 20.07
N GLU A 3 -21.33 13.03 19.81
CA GLU A 3 -21.39 11.68 20.35
C GLU A 3 -21.11 10.66 19.25
N ILE A 4 -20.24 9.69 19.53
CA ILE A 4 -19.91 8.61 18.62
C ILE A 4 -20.55 7.34 19.15
N TYR A 5 -21.43 6.77 18.37
CA TYR A 5 -22.11 5.51 18.67
C TYR A 5 -21.38 4.39 17.94
N VAL A 6 -20.50 3.67 18.64
CA VAL A 6 -19.76 2.55 18.05
C VAL A 6 -20.61 1.28 18.18
N ALA A 7 -20.95 0.67 17.04
CA ALA A 7 -21.66 -0.61 17.03
C ALA A 7 -20.81 -1.71 17.63
N GLY A 8 -21.40 -2.56 18.48
CA GLY A 8 -20.73 -3.72 19.03
C GLY A 8 -20.39 -4.73 17.91
N THR A 9 -19.24 -5.38 18.03
CA THR A 9 -18.85 -6.45 17.09
C THR A 9 -19.77 -7.67 17.31
N PRO A 10 -20.37 -8.26 16.29
CA PRO A 10 -21.12 -9.52 16.44
C PRO A 10 -20.16 -10.60 16.96
N VAL A 11 -20.42 -11.11 18.15
CA VAL A 11 -19.70 -12.29 18.66
C VAL A 11 -20.31 -13.51 17.99
N ALA A 12 -19.55 -14.22 17.20
CA ALA A 12 -19.95 -15.49 16.61
C ALA A 12 -20.34 -16.46 17.74
N GLY A 13 -21.59 -16.88 17.82
CA GLY A 13 -22.08 -17.87 18.77
C GLY A 13 -23.05 -17.37 19.86
N SER A 14 -23.54 -16.14 19.84
CA SER A 14 -24.55 -15.67 20.82
C SER A 14 -25.97 -16.02 20.35
N PRO A 15 -26.80 -16.70 21.19
CA PRO A 15 -28.11 -17.21 20.78
C PRO A 15 -29.26 -16.21 20.86
N VAL A 16 -29.00 -14.89 21.01
CA VAL A 16 -30.06 -13.89 21.11
C VAL A 16 -29.90 -12.86 20.00
N ALA A 17 -30.76 -13.00 18.98
CA ALA A 17 -30.94 -11.95 17.97
C ALA A 17 -31.49 -10.69 18.63
N GLY A 18 -30.76 -9.56 18.53
CA GLY A 18 -31.35 -8.25 18.79
C GLY A 18 -30.55 -7.23 19.61
N THR A 19 -29.48 -7.60 20.30
CA THR A 19 -28.67 -6.59 21.01
C THR A 19 -27.19 -6.81 20.70
N PRO A 20 -26.50 -5.86 20.02
CA PRO A 20 -25.06 -5.96 19.86
C PRO A 20 -24.41 -5.81 21.23
N VAL A 21 -23.80 -6.88 21.70
CA VAL A 21 -23.00 -6.84 22.95
C VAL A 21 -21.80 -5.94 22.68
N GLY A 22 -21.71 -4.81 23.40
CA GLY A 22 -20.57 -3.91 23.33
C GLY A 22 -20.78 -2.62 22.52
N ALA A 23 -22.00 -2.20 22.24
CA ALA A 23 -22.25 -0.84 21.73
C ALA A 23 -21.73 0.17 22.75
N GLN A 24 -20.89 1.11 22.32
CA GLN A 24 -20.29 2.14 23.17
C GLN A 24 -20.68 3.52 22.64
N THR A 25 -21.10 4.41 23.54
CA THR A 25 -21.24 5.85 23.25
C THR A 25 -20.04 6.59 23.79
N ILE A 26 -19.39 7.36 22.94
CA ILE A 26 -18.18 8.12 23.26
C ILE A 26 -18.46 9.60 23.01
N ALA A 27 -18.33 10.42 24.05
CA ALA A 27 -18.38 11.87 23.91
C ALA A 27 -17.01 12.40 23.46
N ALA A 28 -16.98 13.18 22.37
CA ALA A 28 -15.76 13.74 21.82
C ALA A 28 -15.83 15.27 21.73
N GLN A 29 -14.69 15.94 21.71
CA GLN A 29 -14.65 17.38 21.45
C GLN A 29 -14.85 17.66 19.94
N PRO A 30 -15.56 18.74 19.57
CA PRO A 30 -15.62 19.16 18.17
C PRO A 30 -14.22 19.37 17.59
N GLY A 31 -13.97 18.85 16.40
CA GLY A 31 -12.66 18.91 15.74
C GLY A 31 -11.67 17.81 16.15
N SER A 32 -12.01 16.92 17.10
CA SER A 32 -11.17 15.76 17.40
C SER A 32 -11.07 14.82 16.19
N ASN A 33 -9.94 14.16 16.04
CA ASN A 33 -9.75 13.16 14.98
C ASN A 33 -10.41 11.83 15.39
N LEU A 34 -11.27 11.28 14.52
CA LEU A 34 -12.04 10.06 14.82
C LEU A 34 -11.13 8.86 15.14
N LEU A 35 -10.01 8.67 14.42
CA LEU A 35 -9.09 7.57 14.68
C LEU A 35 -8.51 7.67 16.10
N ASP A 36 -8.09 8.86 16.51
CA ASP A 36 -7.50 9.04 17.84
C ASP A 36 -8.53 8.77 18.93
N VAL A 37 -9.75 9.28 18.78
CA VAL A 37 -10.84 9.02 19.73
C VAL A 37 -11.15 7.53 19.86
N LEU A 38 -11.24 6.81 18.72
CA LEU A 38 -11.47 5.36 18.74
C LEU A 38 -10.34 4.60 19.45
N LEU A 39 -9.08 4.96 19.17
CA LEU A 39 -7.91 4.33 19.80
C LEU A 39 -7.84 4.59 21.31
N GLU A 40 -8.09 5.83 21.75
CA GLU A 40 -8.12 6.22 23.17
C GLU A 40 -9.17 5.47 23.98
N HIS A 41 -10.30 5.11 23.32
CA HIS A 41 -11.36 4.32 23.95
C HIS A 41 -11.21 2.80 23.74
N GLY A 42 -10.03 2.33 23.32
CA GLY A 42 -9.66 0.91 23.27
C GLY A 42 -10.10 0.17 22.02
N HIS A 43 -10.68 0.85 21.02
CA HIS A 43 -11.01 0.23 19.75
C HIS A 43 -9.75 -0.05 18.92
N LYS A 44 -9.60 -1.28 18.43
CA LYS A 44 -8.43 -1.70 17.65
C LYS A 44 -8.64 -1.42 16.16
N VAL A 45 -8.56 -0.16 15.77
CA VAL A 45 -8.59 0.23 14.36
C VAL A 45 -7.17 0.17 13.79
N PRO A 46 -6.88 -0.66 12.78
CA PRO A 46 -5.58 -0.65 12.11
C PRO A 46 -5.32 0.71 11.45
N TRP A 47 -4.08 1.15 11.48
CA TRP A 47 -3.68 2.38 10.80
C TRP A 47 -2.18 2.35 10.44
N SER A 48 -1.76 3.19 9.49
CA SER A 48 -0.36 3.33 9.08
C SER A 48 -0.02 4.79 8.75
N CYS A 49 -0.38 5.31 7.58
CA CYS A 49 0.11 6.59 7.05
C CYS A 49 -0.44 7.85 7.72
N ARG A 50 -1.65 7.81 8.27
CA ARG A 50 -2.41 8.97 8.78
C ARG A 50 -2.65 10.10 7.76
N SER A 51 -2.32 9.88 6.48
CA SER A 51 -2.51 10.83 5.37
C SER A 51 -3.66 10.45 4.43
N GLY A 52 -4.41 9.39 4.76
CA GLY A 52 -5.53 8.90 3.95
C GLY A 52 -5.14 7.97 2.80
N GLN A 53 -3.86 7.81 2.50
CA GLN A 53 -3.43 7.06 1.32
C GLN A 53 -3.52 5.54 1.48
N CYS A 54 -3.10 4.99 2.63
CA CYS A 54 -2.94 3.55 2.81
C CYS A 54 -4.25 2.77 3.03
N GLN A 55 -5.36 3.45 3.32
CA GLN A 55 -6.70 2.90 3.57
C GLN A 55 -6.79 1.84 4.70
N SER A 56 -5.80 1.75 5.59
CA SER A 56 -5.83 0.78 6.70
C SER A 56 -6.82 1.14 7.82
N CYS A 57 -7.22 2.41 7.94
CA CYS A 57 -8.09 2.91 9.01
C CYS A 57 -9.55 3.07 8.56
N LEU A 58 -10.01 2.16 7.67
CA LEU A 58 -11.39 2.15 7.22
C LEU A 58 -12.34 1.84 8.38
N VAL A 59 -13.40 2.64 8.47
CA VAL A 59 -14.58 2.39 9.28
C VAL A 59 -15.80 2.79 8.46
N GLN A 60 -17.00 2.39 8.88
CA GLN A 60 -18.23 2.72 8.18
C GLN A 60 -19.13 3.58 9.08
N ALA A 61 -19.78 4.58 8.50
CA ALA A 61 -20.82 5.38 9.15
C ALA A 61 -22.05 5.48 8.25
N ARG A 62 -23.12 6.10 8.75
CA ARG A 62 -24.26 6.43 7.88
C ARG A 62 -23.81 7.44 6.84
N PRO A 63 -24.17 7.26 5.55
CA PRO A 63 -23.65 8.10 4.46
C PRO A 63 -23.85 9.61 4.66
N ASP A 64 -24.94 10.01 5.30
CA ASP A 64 -25.29 11.40 5.63
C ASP A 64 -24.46 12.01 6.78
N GLU A 65 -23.79 11.18 7.56
CA GLU A 65 -22.94 11.59 8.67
C GLU A 65 -21.46 11.78 8.27
N VAL A 66 -21.08 11.33 7.05
CA VAL A 66 -19.66 11.25 6.65
C VAL A 66 -19.15 12.55 6.04
N PRO A 67 -18.09 13.16 6.59
CA PRO A 67 -17.45 14.32 5.96
C PRO A 67 -16.76 13.92 4.65
N SER A 68 -16.96 14.72 3.59
CA SER A 68 -16.37 14.45 2.26
C SER A 68 -14.85 14.31 2.27
N ALA A 69 -14.16 15.06 3.13
CA ALA A 69 -12.71 14.97 3.31
C ALA A 69 -12.25 13.57 3.76
N ALA A 70 -13.06 12.88 4.57
CA ALA A 70 -12.74 11.53 5.04
C ALA A 70 -12.94 10.44 3.97
N GLN A 71 -13.53 10.79 2.83
CA GLN A 71 -13.78 9.89 1.70
C GLN A 71 -12.97 10.23 0.44
N ALA A 72 -12.17 11.29 0.45
CA ALA A 72 -11.49 11.83 -0.74
C ALA A 72 -10.63 10.81 -1.50
N GLN A 73 -10.09 9.80 -0.81
CA GLN A 73 -9.24 8.75 -1.39
C GLN A 73 -9.99 7.41 -1.63
N LEU A 74 -11.29 7.38 -1.37
CA LEU A 74 -12.11 6.18 -1.55
C LEU A 74 -12.82 6.20 -2.91
N ASN A 75 -13.06 5.01 -3.46
CA ASN A 75 -13.82 4.89 -4.69
C ASN A 75 -15.32 5.15 -4.47
N ALA A 76 -16.07 5.37 -5.57
CA ALA A 76 -17.50 5.73 -5.51
C ALA A 76 -18.36 4.67 -4.80
N GLU A 77 -18.02 3.38 -4.93
CA GLU A 77 -18.74 2.31 -4.24
C GLU A 77 -18.52 2.37 -2.72
N GLN A 78 -17.28 2.56 -2.29
CA GLN A 78 -16.96 2.75 -0.86
C GLN A 78 -17.67 3.97 -0.30
N GLN A 79 -17.63 5.10 -1.00
CA GLN A 79 -18.30 6.34 -0.60
C GLN A 79 -19.81 6.15 -0.43
N SER A 80 -20.47 5.52 -1.41
CA SER A 80 -21.93 5.29 -1.37
C SER A 80 -22.38 4.38 -0.22
N LYS A 81 -21.48 3.51 0.26
CA LYS A 81 -21.71 2.63 1.40
C LYS A 81 -21.39 3.27 2.76
N GLY A 82 -20.97 4.53 2.77
CA GLY A 82 -20.60 5.24 4.02
C GLY A 82 -19.23 4.86 4.59
N TRP A 83 -18.35 4.21 3.80
CA TRP A 83 -16.96 4.00 4.21
C TRP A 83 -16.23 5.33 4.32
N LEU A 84 -15.37 5.44 5.34
CA LEU A 84 -14.53 6.60 5.57
C LEU A 84 -13.18 6.19 6.17
N LEU A 85 -12.20 7.07 5.99
CA LEU A 85 -10.87 6.95 6.59
C LEU A 85 -10.86 7.66 7.94
N ALA A 86 -10.86 6.92 9.04
CA ALA A 86 -10.93 7.48 10.38
C ALA A 86 -9.84 8.53 10.65
N CYS A 87 -8.62 8.36 10.10
CA CYS A 87 -7.53 9.33 10.24
C CYS A 87 -7.77 10.67 9.51
N GLN A 88 -8.74 10.74 8.58
CA GLN A 88 -9.09 11.93 7.83
C GLN A 88 -10.42 12.54 8.29
N CYS A 89 -11.07 11.94 9.30
CA CYS A 89 -12.35 12.39 9.82
C CYS A 89 -12.16 13.28 11.04
N GLN A 90 -12.54 14.57 10.91
CA GLN A 90 -12.63 15.53 12.00
C GLN A 90 -14.08 15.57 12.49
N LEU A 91 -14.31 15.26 13.74
CA LEU A 91 -15.64 15.17 14.35
C LEU A 91 -16.29 16.55 14.51
N GLN A 92 -17.43 16.76 13.86
CA GLN A 92 -18.20 18.00 13.95
C GLN A 92 -19.63 17.75 14.44
N GLN A 93 -20.13 16.54 14.28
CA GLN A 93 -21.49 16.12 14.59
C GLN A 93 -21.49 14.70 15.15
N ASP A 94 -22.63 14.23 15.62
CA ASP A 94 -22.81 12.84 16.05
C ASP A 94 -22.59 11.88 14.89
N MET A 95 -22.03 10.71 15.18
CA MET A 95 -21.73 9.70 14.15
C MET A 95 -22.02 8.29 14.68
N HIS A 96 -22.60 7.46 13.81
CA HIS A 96 -22.81 6.03 14.06
C HIS A 96 -21.75 5.22 13.32
N ILE A 97 -20.82 4.64 14.07
CA ILE A 97 -19.64 3.95 13.53
C ILE A 97 -19.76 2.44 13.65
N SER A 98 -19.51 1.75 12.55
CA SER A 98 -19.24 0.31 12.51
C SER A 98 -17.77 0.09 12.19
N LEU A 99 -17.09 -0.73 13.01
CA LEU A 99 -15.70 -1.09 12.74
C LEU A 99 -15.63 -2.06 11.56
N HIS A 100 -14.57 -1.94 10.79
CA HIS A 100 -14.31 -2.84 9.65
C HIS A 100 -14.13 -4.28 10.11
N ASN A 101 -14.83 -5.20 9.45
CA ASN A 101 -14.69 -6.65 9.65
C ASN A 101 -14.25 -7.32 8.35
N PRO A 102 -12.97 -7.68 8.19
CA PRO A 102 -12.47 -8.22 6.93
C PRO A 102 -13.17 -9.50 6.47
N ALA A 103 -13.74 -10.27 7.39
CA ALA A 103 -14.45 -11.51 7.03
C ALA A 103 -15.78 -11.27 6.28
N THR A 104 -16.37 -10.09 6.43
CA THR A 104 -17.62 -9.71 5.76
C THR A 104 -17.44 -8.62 4.71
N ASP A 105 -16.43 -7.79 4.87
CA ASP A 105 -16.28 -6.55 4.12
C ASP A 105 -15.23 -6.66 3.00
N ASP A 106 -14.30 -7.63 3.13
CA ASP A 106 -13.17 -7.79 2.20
C ASP A 106 -13.22 -9.12 1.41
N LEU A 107 -12.31 -9.24 0.47
CA LEU A 107 -12.18 -10.43 -0.38
C LEU A 107 -11.28 -11.47 0.29
N PRO A 108 -11.78 -12.68 0.57
CA PRO A 108 -10.94 -13.78 1.02
C PRO A 108 -9.94 -14.19 -0.06
N ALA A 109 -8.72 -14.55 0.36
CA ALA A 109 -7.70 -15.12 -0.50
C ALA A 109 -6.92 -16.22 0.23
N ARG A 110 -6.48 -17.24 -0.52
CA ARG A 110 -5.64 -18.31 0.01
C ARG A 110 -4.17 -18.04 -0.29
N ILE A 111 -3.32 -18.26 0.68
CA ILE A 111 -1.87 -18.23 0.49
C ILE A 111 -1.50 -19.40 -0.43
N SER A 112 -0.98 -19.10 -1.61
CA SER A 112 -0.55 -20.08 -2.61
C SER A 112 0.95 -20.34 -2.55
N ASP A 113 1.78 -19.35 -2.21
CA ASP A 113 3.22 -19.49 -2.04
C ASP A 113 3.76 -18.52 -0.98
N MET A 114 4.75 -18.99 -0.23
CA MET A 114 5.51 -18.18 0.73
C MET A 114 6.97 -18.60 0.68
N ARG A 115 7.86 -17.70 0.32
CA ARG A 115 9.30 -17.97 0.30
C ARG A 115 10.12 -16.71 0.58
N TYR A 116 11.30 -16.86 1.13
CA TYR A 116 12.21 -15.75 1.34
C TYR A 116 12.92 -15.38 0.04
N LEU A 117 12.89 -14.10 -0.29
CA LEU A 117 13.66 -13.48 -1.39
C LEU A 117 15.02 -12.96 -0.88
N ALA A 118 15.08 -12.60 0.40
CA ALA A 118 16.29 -12.23 1.15
C ALA A 118 16.00 -12.49 2.65
N ASP A 119 16.99 -12.33 3.53
CA ASP A 119 16.89 -12.68 4.96
C ASP A 119 15.63 -12.12 5.67
N ASP A 120 15.23 -10.92 5.30
CA ASP A 120 14.08 -10.21 5.88
C ASP A 120 13.00 -9.80 4.86
N ILE A 121 13.06 -10.33 3.65
CA ILE A 121 12.07 -10.07 2.62
C ILE A 121 11.35 -11.37 2.24
N LEU A 122 10.07 -11.43 2.55
CA LEU A 122 9.19 -12.55 2.24
C LEU A 122 8.39 -12.24 0.97
N LEU A 123 8.45 -13.12 -0.02
CA LEU A 123 7.47 -13.18 -1.09
C LEU A 123 6.23 -13.88 -0.54
N LEU A 124 5.10 -13.23 -0.71
CA LEU A 124 3.78 -13.77 -0.41
C LEU A 124 2.95 -13.77 -1.70
N ARG A 125 2.49 -14.94 -2.13
CA ARG A 125 1.50 -15.08 -3.19
C ARG A 125 0.17 -15.52 -2.62
N VAL A 126 -0.90 -14.94 -3.14
CA VAL A 126 -2.25 -15.27 -2.72
C VAL A 126 -3.17 -15.42 -3.92
N THR A 127 -4.00 -16.45 -3.88
CA THR A 127 -5.07 -16.67 -4.88
C THR A 127 -6.37 -16.11 -4.31
N PRO A 128 -6.94 -15.03 -4.90
CA PRO A 128 -8.23 -14.48 -4.48
C PRO A 128 -9.38 -15.45 -4.81
N GLU A 129 -10.41 -15.49 -3.96
CA GLU A 129 -11.60 -16.36 -4.22
C GLU A 129 -12.38 -15.95 -5.46
N ARG A 130 -12.27 -14.70 -5.91
CA ARG A 130 -12.84 -14.20 -7.17
C ARG A 130 -11.89 -13.22 -7.84
N PRO A 131 -11.95 -13.09 -9.16
CA PRO A 131 -11.14 -12.09 -9.87
C PRO A 131 -11.40 -10.68 -9.35
N LEU A 132 -10.33 -9.89 -9.28
CA LEU A 132 -10.41 -8.48 -8.91
C LEU A 132 -9.71 -7.62 -9.96
N ARG A 133 -10.10 -6.34 -10.00
CA ARG A 133 -9.47 -5.35 -10.88
C ARG A 133 -8.44 -4.56 -10.09
N PHE A 134 -7.24 -4.49 -10.61
CA PHE A 134 -6.16 -3.66 -10.08
C PHE A 134 -5.24 -3.22 -11.22
N ARG A 135 -4.33 -2.30 -10.93
CA ARG A 135 -3.21 -1.93 -11.79
C ARG A 135 -1.91 -2.31 -11.09
N ALA A 136 -0.92 -2.76 -11.86
CA ALA A 136 0.39 -3.10 -11.33
C ALA A 136 1.02 -1.89 -10.61
N GLY A 137 1.50 -2.12 -9.39
CA GLY A 137 2.06 -1.06 -8.53
C GLY A 137 1.07 -0.43 -7.55
N GLN A 138 -0.25 -0.59 -7.71
CA GLN A 138 -1.21 -0.24 -6.67
C GLN A 138 -0.95 -1.04 -5.39
N HIS A 139 -1.52 -0.61 -4.27
CA HIS A 139 -1.45 -1.36 -3.01
C HIS A 139 -2.83 -1.88 -2.57
N MET A 140 -2.81 -2.84 -1.67
CA MET A 140 -3.98 -3.39 -0.98
C MET A 140 -3.67 -3.52 0.51
N VAL A 141 -4.72 -3.44 1.34
CA VAL A 141 -4.60 -3.78 2.76
C VAL A 141 -4.77 -5.29 2.90
N LEU A 142 -3.75 -5.96 3.42
CA LEU A 142 -3.81 -7.37 3.78
C LEU A 142 -4.17 -7.51 5.25
N TRP A 143 -5.23 -8.28 5.54
CA TRP A 143 -5.75 -8.54 6.87
C TRP A 143 -5.46 -9.98 7.27
N LEU A 144 -4.81 -10.17 8.40
CA LEU A 144 -4.61 -11.51 9.00
C LEU A 144 -5.72 -11.85 9.99
N ASP A 145 -6.33 -10.82 10.59
CA ASP A 145 -7.51 -10.89 11.45
C ASP A 145 -8.19 -9.50 11.52
N ALA A 146 -9.26 -9.37 12.30
CA ALA A 146 -10.03 -8.12 12.42
C ALA A 146 -9.24 -6.93 13.01
N THR A 147 -8.07 -7.16 13.58
CA THR A 147 -7.27 -6.13 14.27
C THR A 147 -5.88 -5.93 13.68
N LEU A 148 -5.46 -6.85 12.81
CA LEU A 148 -4.10 -6.88 12.30
C LEU A 148 -4.09 -6.82 10.78
N ALA A 149 -3.79 -5.64 10.27
CA ALA A 149 -3.72 -5.35 8.84
C ALA A 149 -2.55 -4.43 8.50
N ARG A 150 -2.02 -4.57 7.27
CA ARG A 150 -1.00 -3.67 6.71
C ARG A 150 -1.22 -3.50 5.21
N PRO A 151 -0.93 -2.30 4.67
CA PRO A 151 -0.91 -2.07 3.24
C PRO A 151 0.38 -2.64 2.63
N TYR A 152 0.25 -3.28 1.47
CA TYR A 152 1.37 -3.75 0.66
C TYR A 152 1.12 -3.48 -0.81
N SER A 153 2.17 -3.04 -1.52
CA SER A 153 2.10 -2.81 -2.96
C SER A 153 2.06 -4.14 -3.71
N ILE A 154 1.22 -4.20 -4.74
CA ILE A 154 1.06 -5.36 -5.60
C ILE A 154 2.27 -5.45 -6.53
N ALA A 155 2.95 -6.58 -6.52
CA ALA A 155 4.14 -6.87 -7.32
C ALA A 155 3.86 -7.69 -8.58
N SER A 156 2.65 -8.28 -8.69
CA SER A 156 2.18 -9.02 -9.86
C SER A 156 1.48 -8.12 -10.88
N LEU A 157 1.28 -8.66 -12.10
CA LEU A 157 0.50 -8.01 -13.15
C LEU A 157 -0.95 -8.52 -13.17
N PRO A 158 -1.90 -7.70 -13.66
CA PRO A 158 -3.23 -8.19 -13.98
C PRO A 158 -3.16 -9.37 -14.95
N GLY A 159 -3.88 -10.46 -14.65
CA GLY A 159 -3.91 -11.66 -15.49
C GLY A 159 -2.91 -12.76 -15.10
N GLU A 160 -2.00 -12.53 -14.16
CA GLU A 160 -1.09 -13.58 -13.67
C GLU A 160 -1.77 -14.60 -12.72
N GLY A 161 -3.04 -14.38 -12.38
CA GLY A 161 -3.84 -15.26 -11.52
C GLY A 161 -3.63 -14.95 -10.04
N ASP A 162 -2.47 -15.25 -9.48
CA ASP A 162 -2.13 -14.93 -8.11
C ASP A 162 -1.67 -13.46 -7.97
N LEU A 163 -1.97 -12.87 -6.81
CA LEU A 163 -1.33 -11.60 -6.44
C LEU A 163 -0.05 -11.87 -5.67
N GLU A 164 0.98 -11.10 -6.00
CA GLU A 164 2.29 -11.17 -5.37
C GLU A 164 2.57 -9.92 -4.57
N PHE A 165 3.13 -10.10 -3.37
CA PHE A 165 3.55 -9.04 -2.46
C PHE A 165 4.93 -9.34 -1.90
N HIS A 166 5.78 -8.31 -1.76
CA HIS A 166 7.09 -8.44 -1.13
C HIS A 166 7.04 -7.77 0.25
N LEU A 167 7.06 -8.58 1.29
CA LEU A 167 6.91 -8.14 2.67
C LEU A 167 8.27 -8.00 3.35
N ARG A 168 8.61 -6.79 3.79
CA ARG A 168 9.74 -6.65 4.72
C ARG A 168 9.29 -7.06 6.11
N LEU A 169 9.99 -8.06 6.66
CA LEU A 169 9.70 -8.60 7.98
C LEU A 169 10.53 -7.89 9.05
N HIS A 170 9.85 -7.22 9.97
CA HIS A 170 10.46 -6.54 11.11
C HIS A 170 10.52 -7.48 12.32
N PRO A 171 11.64 -7.54 13.07
CA PRO A 171 11.80 -8.48 14.20
C PRO A 171 10.69 -8.37 15.27
N HIS A 172 10.22 -7.16 15.54
CA HIS A 172 9.19 -6.90 16.56
C HIS A 172 7.85 -6.46 15.96
N GLY A 173 7.67 -6.58 14.64
CA GLY A 173 6.44 -6.17 13.97
C GLY A 173 5.32 -7.21 14.20
N ALA A 174 4.17 -6.78 14.72
CA ALA A 174 3.04 -7.68 14.97
C ALA A 174 2.60 -8.43 13.70
N PHE A 175 2.45 -7.73 12.57
CA PHE A 175 2.11 -8.35 11.28
C PHE A 175 3.21 -9.30 10.82
N SER A 176 4.49 -8.90 10.96
CA SER A 176 5.64 -9.72 10.57
C SER A 176 5.72 -11.02 11.36
N ASN A 177 5.41 -10.99 12.65
CA ASN A 177 5.39 -12.18 13.49
C ASN A 177 4.22 -13.09 13.11
N ALA A 178 3.02 -12.53 12.96
CA ALA A 178 1.82 -13.30 12.62
C ALA A 178 1.90 -13.92 11.22
N ILE A 179 2.48 -13.24 10.22
CA ILE A 179 2.61 -13.81 8.86
C ILE A 179 3.63 -14.95 8.81
N ARG A 180 4.70 -14.93 9.64
CA ARG A 180 5.66 -16.03 9.72
C ARG A 180 5.04 -17.36 10.19
N GLU A 181 3.96 -17.28 10.95
CA GLU A 181 3.24 -18.47 11.47
C GLU A 181 2.24 -19.02 10.46
N ARG A 182 1.97 -18.28 9.38
CA ARG A 182 1.08 -18.73 8.30
C ARG A 182 1.79 -19.69 7.36
N LYS A 183 0.99 -20.49 6.67
CA LYS A 183 1.44 -21.48 5.68
C LYS A 183 0.56 -21.45 4.42
N THR A 184 1.05 -22.04 3.38
CA THR A 184 0.29 -22.28 2.14
C THR A 184 -1.03 -22.99 2.47
N GLY A 185 -2.13 -22.48 1.90
CA GLY A 185 -3.50 -22.91 2.15
C GLY A 185 -4.24 -22.10 3.22
N ASP A 186 -3.56 -21.33 4.06
CA ASP A 186 -4.21 -20.44 5.03
C ASP A 186 -4.95 -19.29 4.30
N THR A 187 -6.01 -18.81 4.94
CA THR A 187 -6.80 -17.68 4.42
C THR A 187 -6.36 -16.38 5.07
N LEU A 188 -6.30 -15.32 4.25
CA LEU A 188 -6.25 -13.93 4.64
C LEU A 188 -7.33 -13.15 3.88
N TYR A 189 -7.52 -11.87 4.22
CA TYR A 189 -8.50 -11.03 3.53
C TYR A 189 -7.80 -9.84 2.89
N MET A 190 -8.34 -9.36 1.78
CA MET A 190 -7.77 -8.28 0.99
C MET A 190 -8.79 -7.16 0.79
N GLY A 191 -8.43 -5.96 1.18
CA GLY A 191 -9.17 -4.75 0.84
C GLY A 191 -9.16 -4.47 -0.67
N ALA A 192 -9.86 -3.44 -1.10
CA ALA A 192 -9.82 -2.99 -2.49
C ALA A 192 -8.41 -2.50 -2.89
N ALA A 193 -8.06 -2.68 -4.17
CA ALA A 193 -6.85 -2.07 -4.72
C ALA A 193 -6.98 -0.54 -4.72
N ALA A 194 -5.94 0.14 -4.26
CA ALA A 194 -5.92 1.58 -4.05
C ALA A 194 -4.59 2.21 -4.48
N GLY A 195 -4.58 3.56 -4.54
CA GLY A 195 -3.39 4.32 -4.89
C GLY A 195 -3.28 4.66 -6.37
N HIS A 196 -2.48 5.68 -6.64
CA HIS A 196 -2.22 6.21 -7.99
C HIS A 196 -0.82 5.86 -8.50
N PHE A 197 -0.08 5.04 -7.76
CA PHE A 197 1.27 4.63 -8.09
C PHE A 197 1.24 3.41 -9.02
N HIS A 198 0.99 3.65 -10.32
CA HIS A 198 0.87 2.63 -11.36
C HIS A 198 1.21 3.24 -12.72
N TYR A 199 1.47 2.40 -13.72
CA TYR A 199 1.69 2.85 -15.09
C TYR A 199 0.41 3.43 -15.71
N ASP A 200 0.56 4.51 -16.49
CA ASP A 200 -0.51 5.07 -17.32
C ASP A 200 -0.18 4.82 -18.80
N PRO A 201 -1.09 4.21 -19.58
CA PRO A 201 -0.87 4.00 -21.01
C PRO A 201 -0.56 5.27 -21.81
N GLY A 202 -0.95 6.46 -21.31
CA GLY A 202 -0.57 7.73 -21.90
C GLY A 202 0.93 8.08 -21.80
N TRP A 203 1.73 7.28 -21.10
CA TRP A 203 3.17 7.52 -20.93
C TRP A 203 4.07 6.75 -21.92
N GLN A 204 3.53 6.09 -22.94
CA GLN A 204 4.29 5.23 -23.87
C GLN A 204 5.57 5.89 -24.44
N GLU A 205 5.51 7.17 -24.77
CA GLU A 205 6.64 7.95 -25.28
C GLU A 205 7.37 8.80 -24.20
N THR A 206 7.03 8.62 -22.93
CA THR A 206 7.58 9.40 -21.84
C THR A 206 8.67 8.62 -21.11
N PRO A 207 9.94 9.09 -21.04
CA PRO A 207 10.96 8.39 -20.30
C PRO A 207 10.59 8.20 -18.83
N LEU A 208 10.78 6.99 -18.31
CA LEU A 208 10.50 6.64 -16.92
C LEU A 208 11.80 6.47 -16.14
N LEU A 209 11.85 7.08 -14.96
CA LEU A 209 12.94 6.92 -13.98
C LEU A 209 12.36 6.30 -12.71
N LEU A 210 12.62 5.03 -12.51
CA LEU A 210 12.10 4.23 -11.40
C LEU A 210 13.18 4.12 -10.32
N LEU A 211 12.96 4.71 -9.14
CA LEU A 211 13.95 4.79 -8.06
C LEU A 211 13.41 4.11 -6.81
N GLY A 212 13.97 2.95 -6.46
CA GLY A 212 13.48 2.12 -5.37
C GLY A 212 14.50 1.77 -4.31
N SER A 213 14.03 1.62 -3.08
CA SER A 213 14.85 1.16 -1.96
C SER A 213 14.17 0.01 -1.22
N GLY A 214 14.92 -1.05 -0.97
CA GLY A 214 14.40 -2.24 -0.29
C GLY A 214 13.17 -2.82 -0.98
N THR A 215 12.07 -3.03 -0.26
CA THR A 215 10.81 -3.55 -0.84
C THR A 215 10.07 -2.52 -1.72
N GLY A 216 10.56 -1.29 -1.84
CA GLY A 216 10.10 -0.35 -2.88
C GLY A 216 10.34 -0.87 -4.31
N LEU A 217 11.15 -1.91 -4.48
CA LEU A 217 11.29 -2.63 -5.75
C LEU A 217 9.98 -3.30 -6.18
N ALA A 218 9.14 -3.76 -5.25
CA ALA A 218 7.92 -4.51 -5.55
C ALA A 218 6.98 -3.79 -6.52
N PRO A 219 6.49 -2.56 -6.25
CA PRO A 219 5.66 -1.84 -7.20
C PRO A 219 6.43 -1.38 -8.44
N LEU A 220 7.71 -1.02 -8.32
CA LEU A 220 8.48 -0.50 -9.44
C LEU A 220 8.77 -1.57 -10.51
N GLN A 221 9.10 -2.79 -10.11
CA GLN A 221 9.27 -3.89 -11.07
C GLN A 221 7.95 -4.26 -11.74
N ALA A 222 6.82 -4.20 -11.00
CA ALA A 222 5.50 -4.43 -11.57
C ALA A 222 5.14 -3.34 -12.59
N ILE A 223 5.39 -2.07 -12.28
CA ILE A 223 5.19 -0.93 -13.19
C ILE A 223 6.08 -1.04 -14.44
N ALA A 224 7.35 -1.42 -14.28
CA ALA A 224 8.25 -1.63 -15.44
C ALA A 224 7.73 -2.74 -16.36
N ARG A 225 7.30 -3.87 -15.79
CA ARG A 225 6.74 -5.01 -16.54
C ARG A 225 5.42 -4.63 -17.24
N ASP A 226 4.54 -3.89 -16.56
CA ASP A 226 3.27 -3.42 -17.11
C ASP A 226 3.51 -2.44 -18.28
N ALA A 227 4.46 -1.50 -18.13
CA ALA A 227 4.86 -0.59 -19.19
C ALA A 227 5.38 -1.36 -20.42
N LEU A 228 6.28 -2.33 -20.23
CA LEU A 228 6.83 -3.15 -21.32
C LEU A 228 5.75 -3.97 -22.03
N GLN A 229 4.82 -4.58 -21.29
CA GLN A 229 3.68 -5.29 -21.87
C GLN A 229 2.71 -4.37 -22.61
N ALA A 230 2.56 -3.12 -22.16
CA ALA A 230 1.74 -2.10 -22.82
C ALA A 230 2.40 -1.48 -24.06
N GLY A 231 3.61 -1.93 -24.44
CA GLY A 231 4.33 -1.41 -25.59
C GLY A 231 4.99 -0.05 -25.36
N HIS A 232 5.52 0.20 -24.16
CA HIS A 232 6.26 1.43 -23.84
C HIS A 232 7.53 1.53 -24.71
N GLU A 233 7.72 2.66 -25.38
CA GLU A 233 8.78 2.85 -26.37
C GLU A 233 9.96 3.69 -25.85
N ALA A 234 9.69 4.59 -24.90
CA ALA A 234 10.71 5.47 -24.35
C ALA A 234 11.64 4.74 -23.36
N PRO A 235 12.82 5.30 -23.03
CA PRO A 235 13.72 4.67 -22.05
C PRO A 235 13.06 4.53 -20.66
N ILE A 236 13.23 3.35 -20.06
CA ILE A 236 12.92 3.03 -18.67
C ILE A 236 14.25 2.81 -17.95
N VAL A 237 14.52 3.58 -16.92
CA VAL A 237 15.73 3.42 -16.11
C VAL A 237 15.31 3.06 -14.69
N LEU A 238 15.63 1.82 -14.25
CA LEU A 238 15.32 1.33 -12.92
C LEU A 238 16.57 1.29 -12.06
N TRP A 239 16.56 2.07 -10.97
CA TRP A 239 17.55 2.00 -9.92
C TRP A 239 16.96 1.35 -8.68
N HIS A 240 17.67 0.40 -8.12
CA HIS A 240 17.32 -0.21 -6.85
C HIS A 240 18.49 -0.22 -5.90
N TRP A 241 18.31 0.39 -4.71
CA TRP A 241 19.30 0.39 -3.63
C TRP A 241 18.88 -0.54 -2.50
N SER A 242 19.73 -1.53 -2.22
CA SER A 242 19.59 -2.48 -1.12
C SER A 242 20.58 -2.15 0.00
N ARG A 243 20.36 -2.67 1.22
CA ARG A 243 21.30 -2.46 2.33
C ARG A 243 22.65 -3.13 2.11
N SER A 244 22.65 -4.26 1.42
CA SER A 244 23.84 -5.02 1.04
C SER A 244 23.59 -5.75 -0.27
N GLN A 245 24.65 -6.23 -0.91
CA GLN A 245 24.54 -7.03 -2.14
C GLN A 245 23.66 -8.29 -1.93
N ALA A 246 23.79 -8.97 -0.80
CA ALA A 246 22.98 -10.14 -0.47
C ALA A 246 21.47 -9.84 -0.32
N GLN A 247 21.09 -8.58 -0.17
CA GLN A 247 19.69 -8.12 -0.09
C GLN A 247 19.18 -7.53 -1.40
N CYS A 248 19.97 -7.61 -2.47
CA CYS A 248 19.53 -7.27 -3.82
C CYS A 248 18.73 -8.46 -4.40
N TYR A 249 17.49 -8.60 -3.95
CA TYR A 249 16.63 -9.69 -4.40
C TYR A 249 16.12 -9.44 -5.83
N LEU A 250 15.72 -10.52 -6.54
CA LEU A 250 15.28 -10.51 -7.95
C LEU A 250 16.33 -10.02 -8.96
N ALA A 251 17.62 -9.96 -8.58
CA ALA A 251 18.67 -9.44 -9.45
C ALA A 251 18.72 -10.18 -10.81
N ASP A 252 18.69 -11.51 -10.78
CA ASP A 252 18.76 -12.33 -11.99
C ASP A 252 17.53 -12.13 -12.88
N ALA A 253 16.31 -12.17 -12.30
CA ALA A 253 15.07 -11.97 -13.05
C ALA A 253 14.97 -10.56 -13.67
N LEU A 254 15.45 -9.52 -12.97
CA LEU A 254 15.49 -8.16 -13.49
C LEU A 254 16.55 -7.99 -14.58
N SER A 255 17.70 -8.66 -14.45
CA SER A 255 18.74 -8.66 -15.49
C SER A 255 18.25 -9.35 -16.76
N GLU A 256 17.59 -10.50 -16.61
CA GLU A 256 16.97 -11.20 -17.75
C GLU A 256 15.91 -10.33 -18.43
N LEU A 257 15.07 -9.62 -17.65
CA LEU A 257 14.09 -8.68 -18.20
C LEU A 257 14.76 -7.54 -18.98
N ALA A 258 15.87 -6.99 -18.48
CA ALA A 258 16.61 -5.93 -19.14
C ALA A 258 17.30 -6.42 -20.42
N ASP A 259 17.81 -7.65 -20.43
CA ASP A 259 18.41 -8.27 -21.64
C ASP A 259 17.37 -8.49 -22.74
N GLN A 260 16.12 -8.75 -22.38
CA GLN A 260 15.01 -8.95 -23.33
C GLN A 260 14.45 -7.63 -23.89
N HIS A 261 14.67 -6.50 -23.21
CA HIS A 261 14.05 -5.20 -23.54
C HIS A 261 15.08 -4.07 -23.59
N SER A 262 15.53 -3.71 -24.77
CA SER A 262 16.59 -2.70 -24.99
C SER A 262 16.28 -1.31 -24.43
N GLN A 263 14.99 -0.97 -24.22
CA GLN A 263 14.57 0.29 -23.59
C GLN A 263 14.69 0.26 -22.06
N LEU A 264 14.88 -0.90 -21.41
CA LEU A 264 15.05 -1.03 -19.97
C LEU A 264 16.53 -1.05 -19.60
N SER A 265 16.95 -0.08 -18.76
CA SER A 265 18.27 -0.06 -18.14
C SER A 265 18.14 -0.31 -16.64
N LEU A 266 18.98 -1.20 -16.10
CA LEU A 266 18.93 -1.64 -14.71
C LEU A 266 20.19 -1.25 -13.94
N HIS A 267 20.02 -0.67 -12.76
CA HIS A 267 21.10 -0.31 -11.83
C HIS A 267 20.80 -0.89 -10.44
N LEU A 268 21.45 -2.00 -10.11
CA LEU A 268 21.36 -2.63 -8.80
C LEU A 268 22.54 -2.17 -7.94
N ARG A 269 22.27 -1.49 -6.84
CA ARG A 269 23.25 -0.80 -6.00
C ARG A 269 23.05 -1.08 -4.51
N THR A 270 24.02 -0.67 -3.72
CA THR A 270 23.88 -0.64 -2.27
C THR A 270 23.63 0.79 -1.78
N HIS A 271 23.04 0.93 -0.60
CA HIS A 271 22.81 2.25 0.00
C HIS A 271 24.09 3.08 0.22
N ALA A 272 25.23 2.42 0.37
CA ALA A 272 26.52 3.09 0.50
C ALA A 272 26.88 3.91 -0.76
N GLU A 273 26.37 3.49 -1.93
CA GLU A 273 26.63 4.12 -3.22
C GLU A 273 25.62 5.23 -3.55
N LEU A 274 24.51 5.34 -2.83
CA LEU A 274 23.41 6.24 -3.16
C LEU A 274 23.85 7.69 -3.38
N ALA A 275 24.68 8.23 -2.49
CA ALA A 275 25.11 9.62 -2.58
C ALA A 275 25.97 9.89 -3.84
N SER A 276 26.85 8.96 -4.22
CA SER A 276 27.64 9.07 -5.44
C SER A 276 26.79 8.88 -6.71
N ASP A 277 25.86 7.90 -6.68
CA ASP A 277 24.97 7.62 -7.80
C ASP A 277 24.08 8.82 -8.13
N LEU A 278 23.56 9.52 -7.11
CA LEU A 278 22.74 10.72 -7.30
C LEU A 278 23.51 11.86 -8.00
N THR A 279 24.82 11.96 -7.86
CA THR A 279 25.62 12.94 -8.59
C THR A 279 25.80 12.58 -10.07
N GLN A 280 25.65 11.30 -10.39
CA GLN A 280 25.80 10.77 -11.76
C GLN A 280 24.45 10.60 -12.47
N LEU A 281 23.33 10.71 -11.73
CA LEU A 281 22.00 10.55 -12.28
C LEU A 281 21.75 11.57 -13.38
N ARG A 282 21.35 11.10 -14.56
CA ARG A 282 21.04 11.92 -15.72
C ARG A 282 19.61 11.64 -16.17
N LEU A 283 18.90 12.70 -16.51
CA LEU A 283 17.56 12.60 -17.07
C LEU A 283 17.65 12.37 -18.59
N ALA A 284 16.90 11.43 -19.10
CA ALA A 284 16.78 11.19 -20.53
C ALA A 284 16.16 12.40 -21.25
N SER A 285 15.23 13.09 -20.62
CA SER A 285 14.65 14.34 -21.12
C SER A 285 14.01 15.14 -19.98
N ARG A 286 13.63 16.40 -20.28
CA ARG A 286 12.82 17.22 -19.36
C ARG A 286 11.37 16.72 -19.20
N LYS A 287 10.93 15.76 -20.04
CA LYS A 287 9.62 15.12 -19.94
C LYS A 287 9.64 13.86 -19.07
N THR A 288 10.83 13.45 -18.56
CA THR A 288 10.96 12.26 -17.71
C THR A 288 9.97 12.29 -16.53
N LEU A 289 9.30 11.18 -16.29
CA LEU A 289 8.55 10.95 -15.05
C LEU A 289 9.40 10.12 -14.09
N ALA A 290 9.55 10.59 -12.87
CA ALA A 290 10.22 9.85 -11.81
C ALA A 290 9.19 9.20 -10.87
N LEU A 291 9.35 7.91 -10.61
CA LEU A 291 8.55 7.16 -9.67
C LEU A 291 9.46 6.69 -8.52
N LEU A 292 9.18 7.19 -7.32
CA LEU A 292 10.00 6.96 -6.13
C LEU A 292 9.29 6.01 -5.18
N CYS A 293 9.94 4.94 -4.73
CA CYS A 293 9.33 4.04 -3.76
C CYS A 293 10.34 3.53 -2.72
N GLY A 294 9.96 3.63 -1.44
CA GLY A 294 10.79 3.18 -0.32
C GLY A 294 10.42 3.84 1.00
N GLN A 295 11.34 3.87 1.94
CA GLN A 295 11.13 4.56 3.21
C GLN A 295 11.02 6.09 3.02
N PRO A 296 10.29 6.82 3.89
CA PRO A 296 10.10 8.27 3.75
C PRO A 296 11.41 9.05 3.61
N ALA A 297 12.42 8.72 4.41
CA ALA A 297 13.72 9.38 4.35
C ALA A 297 14.43 9.18 3.00
N PHE A 298 14.30 8.03 2.37
CA PHE A 298 14.82 7.76 1.04
C PHE A 298 14.09 8.61 -0.03
N VAL A 299 12.78 8.62 0.00
CA VAL A 299 11.97 9.41 -0.95
C VAL A 299 12.30 10.90 -0.83
N GLU A 300 12.39 11.43 0.38
CA GLU A 300 12.71 12.83 0.62
C GLU A 300 14.14 13.18 0.15
N GLN A 301 15.10 12.29 0.37
CA GLN A 301 16.49 12.47 -0.09
C GLN A 301 16.59 12.60 -1.61
N LEU A 302 15.69 11.98 -2.38
CA LEU A 302 15.68 12.02 -3.85
C LEU A 302 15.00 13.28 -4.42
N ARG A 303 14.02 13.87 -3.74
CA ARG A 303 13.22 14.98 -4.27
C ARG A 303 14.07 16.19 -4.66
N LYS A 304 14.98 16.63 -3.79
CA LYS A 304 15.81 17.81 -4.06
C LYS A 304 16.78 17.59 -5.23
N PRO A 305 17.55 16.49 -5.32
CA PRO A 305 18.39 16.20 -6.48
C PRO A 305 17.61 16.16 -7.80
N LEU A 306 16.45 15.52 -7.82
CA LEU A 306 15.61 15.45 -9.03
C LEU A 306 15.08 16.82 -9.45
N PHE A 307 14.65 17.64 -8.49
CA PHE A 307 14.24 19.02 -8.78
C PHE A 307 15.41 19.84 -9.34
N MET A 308 16.60 19.75 -8.74
CA MET A 308 17.81 20.43 -9.23
C MET A 308 18.25 19.91 -10.60
N ALA A 309 17.97 18.65 -10.93
CA ALA A 309 18.18 18.07 -12.26
C ALA A 309 17.16 18.56 -13.31
N GLY A 310 16.14 19.30 -12.88
CA GLY A 310 15.14 19.94 -13.77
C GLY A 310 13.78 19.24 -13.84
N LEU A 311 13.47 18.29 -12.93
CA LEU A 311 12.14 17.69 -12.83
C LEU A 311 11.22 18.52 -11.93
N PRO A 312 10.14 19.09 -12.46
CA PRO A 312 9.14 19.76 -11.62
C PRO A 312 8.39 18.73 -10.77
N GLY A 313 7.90 19.15 -9.60
CA GLY A 313 7.24 18.27 -8.63
C GLY A 313 6.08 17.44 -9.21
N ARG A 314 5.36 17.95 -10.20
CA ARG A 314 4.28 17.20 -10.88
C ARG A 314 4.76 16.00 -11.72
N GLN A 315 6.06 15.91 -11.98
CA GLN A 315 6.70 14.78 -12.69
C GLN A 315 7.37 13.82 -11.71
N ILE A 316 7.18 14.00 -10.41
CA ILE A 316 7.70 13.13 -9.36
C ILE A 316 6.51 12.51 -8.64
N LEU A 317 6.27 11.24 -8.91
CA LEU A 317 5.28 10.43 -8.19
C LEU A 317 6.02 9.63 -7.12
N ASP A 318 5.43 9.50 -5.95
CA ASP A 318 6.05 8.71 -4.89
C ASP A 318 5.07 7.90 -4.07
N GLU A 319 5.56 6.77 -3.57
CA GLU A 319 4.91 5.95 -2.57
C GLU A 319 5.89 5.68 -1.41
N ALA A 320 5.68 6.35 -0.29
CA ALA A 320 6.51 6.20 0.89
C ALA A 320 5.97 5.13 1.83
N PHE A 321 6.80 4.13 2.16
CA PHE A 321 6.43 3.04 3.07
C PHE A 321 6.59 3.46 4.53
N ILE A 322 5.50 3.90 5.13
CA ILE A 322 5.47 4.31 6.54
C ILE A 322 5.35 3.06 7.40
N SER A 323 6.45 2.70 8.06
CA SER A 323 6.44 1.66 9.09
C SER A 323 5.87 2.22 10.40
N ARG A 324 4.95 1.47 10.99
CA ARG A 324 4.47 1.73 12.35
C ARG A 324 5.47 1.13 13.34
N PRO A 325 5.87 1.85 14.40
CA PRO A 325 6.69 1.32 15.47
C PRO A 325 6.04 0.14 16.20
#